data_d778de48f8fbe277e8e4b6e9ffe4d221
#
_entry.id   d778de48f8fbe277e8e4b6e9ffe4d221
#
_cell.length_a   1.000
_cell.length_b   1.000
_cell.length_c   1.000
_cell.angle_alpha   90.00
_cell.angle_beta   90.00
_cell.angle_gamma   90.00
#
_symmetry.space_group_name_H-M   'P 1'
#
loop_
_entity.id
_entity.type
_entity.pdbx_description
1 polymer ?
#
loop_
_entity_poly.entity_id
_entity_poly.type
_entity_poly.pdbx_seq_one_letter_code
_entity_poly.pdbx_strand_id
1 'polypeptide(L)'
;GGAGGGGGLSSPVILGIGIGGAGGDGGGALGVLGGMGGDGGDGGEAVAVGIAVGGAGGAGGAAPTGNGGAGGNGGDALGLVGVGGNGGNAGTGFGANTGGNGGDTTIVVNGMLAPSTLGYGGNGGNGVNGGAGGTGGKAGVFGAPGQNGLP
;
A
#
# COMPACT_ATOMS: atom_id res chain seq x y z
N GLY A 1 16.89 10.82 -2.95
CA GLY A 1 16.43 9.75 -3.84
C GLY A 1 15.21 10.18 -4.64
N GLY A 2 14.91 9.51 -5.73
CA GLY A 2 13.65 9.72 -6.47
C GLY A 2 12.49 8.96 -5.83
N ALA A 3 11.27 9.49 -5.90
CA ALA A 3 10.07 8.76 -5.46
C ALA A 3 9.77 7.55 -6.36
N GLY A 4 9.19 6.51 -5.79
CA GLY A 4 8.71 5.36 -6.56
C GLY A 4 7.49 5.73 -7.42
N GLY A 5 7.34 5.09 -8.57
CA GLY A 5 6.15 5.27 -9.40
C GLY A 5 4.92 4.56 -8.81
N GLY A 6 3.74 5.14 -8.97
CA GLY A 6 2.49 4.51 -8.53
C GLY A 6 2.14 3.27 -9.35
N GLY A 7 1.44 2.32 -8.75
CA GLY A 7 0.92 1.13 -9.42
C GLY A 7 -0.22 1.44 -10.38
N GLY A 8 -0.32 0.68 -11.45
CA GLY A 8 -1.40 0.84 -12.44
C GLY A 8 -2.75 0.34 -11.94
N LEU A 9 -3.82 1.03 -12.37
CA LEU A 9 -5.20 0.62 -12.10
C LEU A 9 -5.59 -0.61 -12.93
N SER A 10 -6.43 -1.47 -12.37
CA SER A 10 -7.06 -2.59 -13.06
C SER A 10 -8.58 -2.45 -13.00
N SER A 11 -9.24 -2.44 -14.14
CA SER A 11 -10.70 -2.28 -14.24
C SER A 11 -11.31 -3.22 -15.29
N PRO A 12 -11.47 -4.52 -15.01
CA PRO A 12 -12.21 -5.42 -15.88
C PRO A 12 -13.73 -5.15 -15.79
N VAL A 13 -14.39 -5.05 -16.94
CA VAL A 13 -15.78 -4.60 -17.08
C VAL A 13 -16.79 -5.69 -16.73
N ILE A 14 -16.47 -6.98 -16.72
CA ILE A 14 -17.40 -8.10 -16.49
C ILE A 14 -16.73 -9.15 -15.60
N LEU A 15 -17.54 -9.96 -14.90
CA LEU A 15 -17.14 -11.07 -14.01
C LEU A 15 -15.72 -11.57 -14.25
N GLY A 16 -14.76 -11.00 -13.55
CA GLY A 16 -13.35 -11.22 -13.82
C GLY A 16 -12.49 -10.99 -12.58
N ILE A 17 -11.19 -11.13 -12.77
CA ILE A 17 -10.19 -10.85 -11.76
C ILE A 17 -9.49 -9.55 -12.15
N GLY A 18 -9.52 -8.57 -11.27
CA GLY A 18 -8.75 -7.33 -11.38
C GLY A 18 -7.55 -7.37 -10.43
N ILE A 19 -6.35 -7.05 -10.91
CA ILE A 19 -5.15 -6.97 -10.08
C ILE A 19 -4.51 -5.60 -10.30
N GLY A 20 -4.40 -4.80 -9.27
CA GLY A 20 -3.70 -3.53 -9.28
C GLY A 20 -2.18 -3.74 -9.37
N GLY A 21 -1.48 -2.88 -10.09
CA GLY A 21 -0.03 -2.92 -10.21
C GLY A 21 0.65 -2.55 -8.89
N ALA A 22 1.80 -3.13 -8.59
CA ALA A 22 2.59 -2.72 -7.43
C ALA A 22 3.19 -1.31 -7.64
N GLY A 23 3.30 -0.55 -6.56
CA GLY A 23 4.06 0.70 -6.54
C GLY A 23 5.56 0.43 -6.64
N GLY A 24 6.30 1.34 -7.25
CA GLY A 24 7.75 1.26 -7.32
C GLY A 24 8.42 1.65 -6.01
N ASP A 25 9.56 1.07 -5.72
CA ASP A 25 10.37 1.46 -4.54
C ASP A 25 10.97 2.86 -4.71
N GLY A 26 11.11 3.57 -3.60
CA GLY A 26 11.80 4.85 -3.54
C GLY A 26 13.30 4.70 -3.78
N GLY A 27 13.91 5.63 -4.50
CA GLY A 27 15.34 5.62 -4.74
C GLY A 27 16.15 5.93 -3.49
N GLY A 28 17.23 5.18 -3.26
CA GLY A 28 18.16 5.44 -2.16
C GLY A 28 18.99 6.70 -2.39
N ALA A 29 19.48 7.31 -1.30
CA ALA A 29 20.46 8.40 -1.33
C ALA A 29 21.81 7.85 -0.87
N LEU A 30 22.77 7.75 -1.78
CA LEU A 30 24.11 7.24 -1.53
C LEU A 30 25.12 8.39 -1.40
N GLY A 31 25.89 8.37 -0.33
CA GLY A 31 27.20 9.05 -0.23
C GLY A 31 27.19 10.56 -0.04
N VAL A 32 26.05 11.21 0.17
CA VAL A 32 25.99 12.66 0.41
C VAL A 32 25.46 12.92 1.81
N LEU A 33 26.17 13.73 2.61
CA LEU A 33 25.73 14.15 3.94
C LEU A 33 24.34 14.81 3.81
N GLY A 34 23.36 14.27 4.56
CA GLY A 34 21.98 14.78 4.58
C GLY A 34 21.12 14.42 3.36
N GLY A 35 21.57 13.49 2.51
CA GLY A 35 20.74 12.99 1.41
C GLY A 35 19.49 12.28 1.94
N MET A 36 18.32 12.52 1.31
CA MET A 36 17.05 11.87 1.68
C MET A 36 16.73 10.72 0.74
N GLY A 37 16.26 9.59 1.29
CA GLY A 37 15.63 8.53 0.50
C GLY A 37 14.33 9.03 -0.14
N GLY A 38 13.99 8.53 -1.31
CA GLY A 38 12.70 8.81 -1.95
C GLY A 38 11.59 7.96 -1.33
N ASP A 39 10.36 8.46 -1.34
CA ASP A 39 9.20 7.70 -0.86
C ASP A 39 8.86 6.56 -1.84
N GLY A 40 8.33 5.45 -1.32
CA GLY A 40 7.75 4.39 -2.13
C GLY A 40 6.48 4.85 -2.84
N GLY A 41 6.23 4.35 -4.04
CA GLY A 41 5.00 4.62 -4.78
C GLY A 41 3.82 3.80 -4.24
N ASP A 42 2.61 4.34 -4.34
CA ASP A 42 1.40 3.64 -3.92
C ASP A 42 1.08 2.46 -4.86
N GLY A 43 0.49 1.40 -4.32
CA GLY A 43 -0.06 0.30 -5.09
C GLY A 43 -1.31 0.72 -5.87
N GLY A 44 -1.52 0.15 -7.04
CA GLY A 44 -2.68 0.42 -7.87
C GLY A 44 -3.96 -0.19 -7.31
N GLU A 45 -5.07 0.52 -7.46
CA GLU A 45 -6.39 -0.01 -7.12
C GLU A 45 -6.82 -1.10 -8.11
N ALA A 46 -7.66 -2.03 -7.63
CA ALA A 46 -8.30 -3.03 -8.46
C ALA A 46 -9.82 -2.88 -8.40
N VAL A 47 -10.48 -2.86 -9.56
CA VAL A 47 -11.94 -2.84 -9.66
C VAL A 47 -12.39 -4.04 -10.49
N ALA A 48 -13.22 -4.91 -9.91
CA ALA A 48 -13.78 -6.07 -10.60
C ALA A 48 -15.16 -6.42 -10.03
N VAL A 49 -16.06 -6.94 -10.84
CA VAL A 49 -17.34 -7.46 -10.32
C VAL A 49 -17.12 -8.76 -9.54
N GLY A 50 -16.10 -9.55 -9.86
CA GLY A 50 -15.73 -10.80 -9.22
C GLY A 50 -14.69 -10.61 -8.12
N ILE A 51 -13.42 -10.88 -8.44
CA ILE A 51 -12.29 -10.83 -7.51
C ILE A 51 -11.44 -9.61 -7.84
N ALA A 52 -11.19 -8.77 -6.84
CA ALA A 52 -10.30 -7.62 -6.93
C ALA A 52 -9.11 -7.80 -5.97
N VAL A 53 -7.90 -7.56 -6.45
CA VAL A 53 -6.68 -7.61 -5.64
C VAL A 53 -5.91 -6.30 -5.82
N GLY A 54 -5.87 -5.46 -4.79
CA GLY A 54 -5.10 -4.23 -4.77
C GLY A 54 -3.60 -4.49 -4.85
N GLY A 55 -2.86 -3.63 -5.52
CA GLY A 55 -1.41 -3.71 -5.65
C GLY A 55 -0.70 -3.35 -4.34
N ALA A 56 0.46 -3.93 -4.07
CA ALA A 56 1.27 -3.55 -2.92
C ALA A 56 1.91 -2.16 -3.11
N GLY A 57 2.05 -1.39 -2.05
CA GLY A 57 2.86 -0.18 -2.01
C GLY A 57 4.36 -0.50 -2.05
N GLY A 58 5.14 0.37 -2.66
CA GLY A 58 6.60 0.26 -2.74
C GLY A 58 7.27 0.63 -1.41
N ALA A 59 8.46 0.09 -1.17
CA ALA A 59 9.25 0.46 0.00
C ALA A 59 9.86 1.87 -0.15
N GLY A 60 10.06 2.57 0.96
CA GLY A 60 10.83 3.80 1.00
C GLY A 60 12.31 3.56 0.74
N GLY A 61 12.96 4.50 0.11
CA GLY A 61 14.39 4.43 -0.20
C GLY A 61 15.27 4.65 1.02
N ALA A 62 16.40 3.94 1.09
CA ALA A 62 17.36 4.08 2.18
C ALA A 62 18.24 5.31 2.01
N ALA A 63 18.62 5.95 3.14
CA ALA A 63 19.57 7.06 3.20
C ALA A 63 20.51 6.90 4.40
N PRO A 64 21.65 6.22 4.26
CA PRO A 64 22.57 5.93 5.37
C PRO A 64 23.07 7.18 6.10
N THR A 65 23.14 8.34 5.46
CA THR A 65 23.62 9.61 6.01
C THR A 65 22.53 10.67 6.18
N GLY A 66 21.27 10.30 6.01
CA GLY A 66 20.12 11.20 6.12
C GLY A 66 18.84 10.46 6.46
N ASN A 67 17.69 11.04 6.17
CA ASN A 67 16.41 10.38 6.43
C ASN A 67 16.04 9.44 5.27
N GLY A 68 15.59 8.22 5.60
CA GLY A 68 14.96 7.32 4.64
C GLY A 68 13.63 7.88 4.12
N GLY A 69 13.09 7.31 3.07
CA GLY A 69 11.76 7.64 2.54
C GLY A 69 10.63 6.92 3.28
N ALA A 70 9.41 7.43 3.19
CA ALA A 70 8.23 6.72 3.66
C ALA A 70 7.88 5.52 2.74
N GLY A 71 7.20 4.51 3.27
CA GLY A 71 6.60 3.45 2.47
C GLY A 71 5.33 3.92 1.77
N GLY A 72 5.07 3.46 0.54
CA GLY A 72 3.86 3.72 -0.22
C GLY A 72 2.66 2.94 0.32
N ASN A 73 1.45 3.43 0.10
CA ASN A 73 0.23 2.72 0.53
C ASN A 73 -0.08 1.53 -0.39
N GLY A 74 -0.75 0.51 0.16
CA GLY A 74 -1.36 -0.54 -0.64
C GLY A 74 -2.62 -0.06 -1.37
N GLY A 75 -2.88 -0.58 -2.55
CA GLY A 75 -4.06 -0.25 -3.34
C GLY A 75 -5.34 -0.90 -2.80
N ASP A 76 -6.46 -0.22 -2.96
CA ASP A 76 -7.77 -0.73 -2.57
C ASP A 76 -8.28 -1.79 -3.56
N ALA A 77 -9.17 -2.65 -3.08
CA ALA A 77 -9.84 -3.67 -3.88
C ALA A 77 -11.35 -3.45 -3.88
N LEU A 78 -11.92 -3.09 -5.04
CA LEU A 78 -13.36 -2.97 -5.25
C LEU A 78 -13.89 -4.21 -5.95
N GLY A 79 -14.56 -5.12 -5.20
CA GLY A 79 -15.13 -6.34 -5.75
C GLY A 79 -15.97 -7.13 -4.77
N LEU A 80 -16.70 -8.15 -5.29
CA LEU A 80 -17.46 -9.07 -4.45
C LEU A 80 -16.52 -9.81 -3.47
N VAL A 81 -15.36 -10.22 -3.98
CA VAL A 81 -14.22 -10.74 -3.21
C VAL A 81 -13.09 -9.73 -3.36
N GLY A 82 -12.64 -9.14 -2.25
CA GLY A 82 -11.57 -8.15 -2.23
C GLY A 82 -10.36 -8.62 -1.43
N VAL A 83 -9.16 -8.33 -1.94
CA VAL A 83 -7.91 -8.44 -1.18
C VAL A 83 -7.18 -7.09 -1.32
N GLY A 84 -7.13 -6.32 -0.24
CA GLY A 84 -6.39 -5.06 -0.21
C GLY A 84 -4.89 -5.30 -0.34
N GLY A 85 -4.19 -4.40 -1.03
CA GLY A 85 -2.73 -4.45 -1.17
C GLY A 85 -2.03 -4.12 0.15
N ASN A 86 -0.87 -4.70 0.39
CA ASN A 86 -0.08 -4.34 1.58
C ASN A 86 0.61 -2.98 1.39
N GLY A 87 0.74 -2.21 2.47
CA GLY A 87 1.58 -1.01 2.50
C GLY A 87 3.07 -1.37 2.46
N GLY A 88 3.87 -0.50 1.88
CA GLY A 88 5.33 -0.63 1.83
C GLY A 88 5.99 -0.26 3.15
N ASN A 89 7.14 -0.84 3.44
CA ASN A 89 7.92 -0.49 4.62
C ASN A 89 8.64 0.86 4.42
N ALA A 90 8.91 1.55 5.52
CA ALA A 90 9.75 2.73 5.51
C ALA A 90 11.20 2.38 5.13
N GLY A 91 11.87 3.32 4.48
CA GLY A 91 13.30 3.25 4.19
C GLY A 91 14.15 3.52 5.42
N THR A 92 15.31 2.88 5.51
CA THR A 92 16.26 3.07 6.61
C THR A 92 16.99 4.41 6.50
N GLY A 93 17.29 5.04 7.65
CA GLY A 93 17.99 6.32 7.74
C GLY A 93 18.12 6.75 9.19
N PHE A 94 18.50 8.02 9.47
CA PHE A 94 18.62 8.53 10.84
C PHE A 94 17.28 9.00 11.43
N GLY A 95 16.34 9.44 10.61
CA GLY A 95 15.05 9.97 11.04
C GLY A 95 14.00 8.89 11.26
N ALA A 96 12.93 9.26 11.96
CA ALA A 96 11.72 8.47 12.06
C ALA A 96 10.97 8.50 10.73
N ASN A 97 10.76 7.35 10.10
CA ASN A 97 10.05 7.24 8.83
C ASN A 97 8.86 6.30 8.95
N THR A 98 7.77 6.62 8.28
CA THR A 98 6.49 5.91 8.40
C THR A 98 6.34 4.81 7.36
N GLY A 99 5.75 3.68 7.76
CA GLY A 99 5.26 2.67 6.83
C GLY A 99 3.97 3.12 6.13
N GLY A 100 3.71 2.60 4.94
CA GLY A 100 2.47 2.84 4.19
C GLY A 100 1.28 2.05 4.75
N ASN A 101 0.07 2.55 4.54
CA ASN A 101 -1.15 1.87 4.97
C ASN A 101 -1.48 0.68 4.05
N GLY A 102 -2.15 -0.34 4.59
CA GLY A 102 -2.76 -1.39 3.79
C GLY A 102 -4.05 -0.91 3.12
N GLY A 103 -4.36 -1.46 1.94
CA GLY A 103 -5.57 -1.13 1.18
C GLY A 103 -6.83 -1.76 1.77
N ASP A 104 -7.94 -1.06 1.60
CA ASP A 104 -9.28 -1.47 2.03
C ASP A 104 -9.94 -2.40 1.00
N THR A 105 -10.99 -3.13 1.45
CA THR A 105 -11.81 -3.94 0.56
C THR A 105 -13.25 -3.46 0.57
N THR A 106 -13.75 -3.06 -0.60
CA THR A 106 -15.08 -2.46 -0.76
C THR A 106 -15.82 -3.04 -1.97
N ILE A 107 -17.11 -2.77 -2.05
CA ILE A 107 -17.96 -3.03 -3.21
C ILE A 107 -18.89 -1.84 -3.40
N VAL A 108 -19.33 -1.58 -4.62
CA VAL A 108 -20.34 -0.57 -4.91
C VAL A 108 -21.73 -1.24 -4.94
N VAL A 109 -22.60 -0.83 -4.03
CA VAL A 109 -24.01 -1.27 -3.97
C VAL A 109 -24.91 -0.05 -4.10
N ASN A 110 -25.75 -0.01 -5.13
CA ASN A 110 -26.64 1.12 -5.41
C ASN A 110 -25.91 2.49 -5.47
N GLY A 111 -24.70 2.51 -6.04
CA GLY A 111 -23.90 3.73 -6.17
C GLY A 111 -23.18 4.18 -4.89
N MET A 112 -23.23 3.40 -3.82
CA MET A 112 -22.54 3.67 -2.56
C MET A 112 -21.46 2.62 -2.27
N LEU A 113 -20.34 3.05 -1.68
CA LEU A 113 -19.32 2.13 -1.19
C LEU A 113 -19.82 1.40 0.05
N ALA A 114 -19.69 0.09 0.05
CA ALA A 114 -19.97 -0.82 1.15
C ALA A 114 -18.80 -1.78 1.34
N PRO A 115 -18.64 -2.44 2.49
CA PRO A 115 -17.64 -3.50 2.65
C PRO A 115 -17.89 -4.63 1.61
N SER A 116 -16.83 -5.19 1.02
CA SER A 116 -16.95 -6.36 0.13
C SER A 116 -17.65 -7.52 0.84
N THR A 117 -18.25 -8.44 0.10
CA THR A 117 -18.89 -9.62 0.72
C THR A 117 -17.84 -10.49 1.42
N LEU A 118 -16.76 -10.83 0.73
CA LEU A 118 -15.59 -11.48 1.32
C LEU A 118 -14.38 -10.57 1.08
N GLY A 119 -13.74 -10.10 2.15
CA GLY A 119 -12.66 -9.14 2.01
C GLY A 119 -11.56 -9.29 3.05
N TYR A 120 -10.34 -9.31 2.58
CA TYR A 120 -9.14 -9.31 3.42
C TYR A 120 -8.40 -7.98 3.22
N GLY A 121 -8.39 -7.14 4.26
CA GLY A 121 -7.65 -5.88 4.23
C GLY A 121 -6.14 -6.13 4.10
N GLY A 122 -5.43 -5.27 3.39
CA GLY A 122 -3.98 -5.32 3.27
C GLY A 122 -3.28 -4.96 4.59
N ASN A 123 -2.12 -5.52 4.87
CA ASN A 123 -1.33 -5.16 6.04
C ASN A 123 -0.68 -3.79 5.87
N GLY A 124 -0.53 -3.05 6.97
CA GLY A 124 0.30 -1.85 7.00
C GLY A 124 1.79 -2.20 6.94
N GLY A 125 2.60 -1.35 6.34
CA GLY A 125 4.05 -1.45 6.31
C GLY A 125 4.69 -1.00 7.63
N ASN A 126 5.89 -1.47 7.91
CA ASN A 126 6.60 -1.09 9.12
C ASN A 126 7.23 0.30 9.00
N GLY A 127 7.22 1.06 10.11
CA GLY A 127 8.04 2.24 10.29
C GLY A 127 9.47 1.89 10.68
N VAL A 128 10.32 2.88 10.80
CA VAL A 128 11.70 2.72 11.31
C VAL A 128 12.06 3.87 12.25
N ASN A 129 12.97 3.63 13.19
CA ASN A 129 13.50 4.60 14.14
C ASN A 129 12.43 5.36 14.93
N GLY A 130 11.34 4.67 15.33
CA GLY A 130 10.23 5.28 16.05
C GLY A 130 9.22 5.99 15.14
N GLY A 131 9.34 5.87 13.83
CA GLY A 131 8.28 6.23 12.88
C GLY A 131 7.08 5.28 12.99
N ALA A 132 5.88 5.77 12.79
CA ALA A 132 4.68 4.95 12.89
C ALA A 132 4.65 3.87 11.80
N GLY A 133 4.25 2.66 12.17
CA GLY A 133 3.79 1.69 11.19
C GLY A 133 2.48 2.12 10.53
N GLY A 134 2.26 1.72 9.30
CA GLY A 134 1.01 1.96 8.59
C GLY A 134 -0.15 1.20 9.21
N THR A 135 -1.36 1.69 9.02
CA THR A 135 -2.59 1.00 9.47
C THR A 135 -2.93 -0.16 8.54
N GLY A 136 -3.45 -1.26 9.09
CA GLY A 136 -4.05 -2.32 8.28
C GLY A 136 -5.34 -1.85 7.62
N GLY A 137 -5.61 -2.32 6.42
CA GLY A 137 -6.83 -2.04 5.65
C GLY A 137 -8.06 -2.74 6.22
N LYS A 138 -9.23 -2.25 5.88
CA LYS A 138 -10.52 -2.77 6.37
C LYS A 138 -10.92 -4.04 5.64
N ALA A 139 -11.56 -4.93 6.39
CA ALA A 139 -12.14 -6.16 5.87
C ALA A 139 -13.48 -5.93 5.16
N GLY A 140 -13.91 -6.94 4.39
CA GLY A 140 -15.29 -7.09 3.97
C GLY A 140 -16.21 -7.58 5.11
N VAL A 141 -17.47 -7.88 4.78
CA VAL A 141 -18.46 -8.43 5.73
C VAL A 141 -17.95 -9.75 6.33
N PHE A 142 -17.41 -10.62 5.47
CA PHE A 142 -16.69 -11.83 5.84
C PHE A 142 -15.21 -11.64 5.48
N GLY A 143 -14.32 -12.05 6.34
CA GLY A 143 -12.88 -11.91 6.15
C GLY A 143 -12.18 -11.34 7.39
N ALA A 144 -11.01 -10.78 7.18
CA ALA A 144 -10.20 -10.19 8.27
C ALA A 144 -9.57 -8.86 7.84
N PRO A 145 -9.50 -7.87 8.75
CA PRO A 145 -8.73 -6.66 8.50
C PRO A 145 -7.24 -6.98 8.43
N GLY A 146 -6.50 -6.14 7.74
CA GLY A 146 -5.04 -6.19 7.74
C GLY A 146 -4.46 -5.86 9.12
N GLN A 147 -3.25 -6.32 9.36
CA GLN A 147 -2.51 -5.98 10.58
C GLN A 147 -1.85 -4.61 10.42
N ASN A 148 -1.72 -3.86 11.51
CA ASN A 148 -0.93 -2.64 11.52
C ASN A 148 0.56 -3.00 11.42
N GLY A 149 1.34 -2.15 10.75
CA GLY A 149 2.80 -2.23 10.75
C GLY A 149 3.38 -1.91 12.13
N LEU A 150 4.60 -2.35 12.37
CA LEU A 150 5.36 -2.03 13.58
C LEU A 150 5.99 -0.63 13.46
N PRO A 151 6.21 0.09 14.59
CA PRO A 151 6.91 1.36 14.60
C PRO A 151 8.44 1.19 14.40
#